data_5ef9a85ee0759817487e9b3677802a87
#
_entry.id   5ef9a85ee0759817487e9b3677802a87
#
_cell.length_a   1.000
_cell.length_b   1.000
_cell.length_c   1.000
_cell.angle_alpha   90.00
_cell.angle_beta   90.00
_cell.angle_gamma   90.00
#
_symmetry.space_group_name_H-M   'P 1'
#
loop_
_entity.id
_entity.type
_entity.pdbx_description
1 polymer ?
#
loop_
_entity_poly.entity_id
_entity_poly.type
_entity_poly.pdbx_seq_one_letter_code
_entity_poly.pdbx_strand_id
1 'polypeptide(L)'
;MNPTMPASTPTADASAPAAQPSVNALSERLVARLLDQAAHLGVALTRTAEGTVIADAGVDARGSLDAGVLIARICMGGLGRVAVRANFDAAPLWPTMLEVSTSSPVLACLGSQYAGWSLAATKEQTGGKKFFSLGSGPARALAVKEPLFDELGYRDHHERGALVLEVDRLPPQVVIDKVLHDCGLAPDHLTLIVTPTHSVAGTVQVVARVVEVALHKVHVLGVPLDEIVAGTGSAPLPPPAPDGIQAMGRTNDAILYGGRVHLTVRHDEIARRLADTLPSANSRDYGRPFADVFTAVNFDFYQIDPALFAPAEVWVSSLESGATYHGGRLDGGLLRQQWGGESVAR
;
A
#
# COMPACT_ATOMS: atom_id res chain seq x y z
N MET A 1 -61.22 -27.84 25.11
CA MET A 1 -60.65 -26.66 24.43
C MET A 1 -59.15 -26.83 24.37
N ASN A 2 -58.62 -27.21 23.21
CA ASN A 2 -57.21 -27.32 22.99
C ASN A 2 -56.64 -25.97 22.52
N PRO A 3 -55.53 -25.45 23.04
CA PRO A 3 -54.89 -24.26 22.48
C PRO A 3 -54.09 -24.63 21.22
N THR A 4 -54.39 -23.93 20.16
CA THR A 4 -53.72 -23.97 18.85
C THR A 4 -52.31 -23.42 19.01
N MET A 5 -51.30 -24.18 18.62
CA MET A 5 -49.90 -23.75 18.49
C MET A 5 -49.78 -22.71 17.36
N PRO A 6 -48.97 -21.65 17.53
CA PRO A 6 -48.73 -20.72 16.45
C PRO A 6 -47.77 -21.35 15.41
N ALA A 7 -48.02 -21.06 14.13
CA ALA A 7 -47.25 -21.50 12.98
C ALA A 7 -45.81 -21.01 13.05
N SER A 8 -44.88 -21.91 12.72
CA SER A 8 -43.46 -21.65 12.56
C SER A 8 -43.22 -20.61 11.47
N THR A 9 -42.55 -19.51 11.83
CA THR A 9 -42.02 -18.49 10.90
C THR A 9 -40.99 -19.16 9.99
N PRO A 10 -41.00 -18.91 8.68
CA PRO A 10 -39.94 -19.44 7.81
C PRO A 10 -38.60 -18.89 8.18
N THR A 11 -37.64 -19.76 8.41
CA THR A 11 -36.22 -19.41 8.56
C THR A 11 -35.75 -18.64 7.34
N ALA A 12 -35.21 -17.44 7.55
CA ALA A 12 -34.57 -16.64 6.52
C ALA A 12 -33.49 -17.47 5.82
N ASP A 13 -33.63 -17.58 4.52
CA ASP A 13 -32.69 -18.19 3.60
C ASP A 13 -31.29 -17.63 3.83
N ALA A 14 -30.29 -18.49 3.92
CA ALA A 14 -28.90 -18.10 4.08
C ALA A 14 -28.53 -17.18 2.91
N SER A 15 -28.34 -15.89 3.20
CA SER A 15 -28.04 -14.86 2.23
C SER A 15 -26.85 -15.28 1.37
N ALA A 16 -27.00 -15.16 0.05
CA ALA A 16 -25.90 -15.24 -0.90
C ALA A 16 -24.74 -14.35 -0.40
N PRO A 17 -23.47 -14.76 -0.56
CA PRO A 17 -22.35 -13.98 -0.10
C PRO A 17 -22.48 -12.56 -0.66
N ALA A 18 -22.41 -11.55 0.21
CA ALA A 18 -22.51 -10.15 -0.18
C ALA A 18 -21.47 -9.87 -1.28
N ALA A 19 -21.91 -9.27 -2.40
CA ALA A 19 -21.02 -8.95 -3.50
C ALA A 19 -19.86 -8.09 -2.98
N GLN A 20 -18.63 -8.47 -3.30
CA GLN A 20 -17.45 -7.72 -2.90
C GLN A 20 -17.51 -6.30 -3.52
N PRO A 21 -17.10 -5.25 -2.77
CA PRO A 21 -17.18 -3.88 -3.26
C PRO A 21 -16.20 -3.63 -4.41
N SER A 22 -16.57 -2.78 -5.37
CA SER A 22 -15.66 -2.32 -6.43
C SER A 22 -14.65 -1.32 -5.87
N VAL A 23 -13.36 -1.67 -5.90
CA VAL A 23 -12.27 -0.76 -5.47
C VAL A 23 -12.10 0.41 -6.44
N ASN A 24 -12.44 0.23 -7.72
CA ASN A 24 -12.40 1.30 -8.71
C ASN A 24 -13.54 2.30 -8.48
N ALA A 25 -14.78 1.82 -8.28
CA ALA A 25 -15.92 2.68 -7.99
C ALA A 25 -15.73 3.47 -6.68
N LEU A 26 -15.22 2.83 -5.62
CA LEU A 26 -14.98 3.49 -4.33
C LEU A 26 -13.86 4.54 -4.41
N SER A 27 -12.85 4.33 -5.24
CA SER A 27 -11.74 5.29 -5.42
C SER A 27 -12.07 6.41 -6.40
N GLU A 28 -13.10 6.31 -7.24
CA GLU A 28 -13.43 7.29 -8.28
C GLU A 28 -13.55 8.72 -7.73
N ARG A 29 -14.24 8.91 -6.59
CA ARG A 29 -14.38 10.22 -5.95
C ARG A 29 -13.04 10.78 -5.45
N LEU A 30 -12.11 9.91 -5.05
CA LEU A 30 -10.78 10.33 -4.61
C LEU A 30 -9.92 10.74 -5.81
N VAL A 31 -10.04 10.02 -6.92
CA VAL A 31 -9.39 10.37 -8.20
C VAL A 31 -9.93 11.71 -8.71
N ALA A 32 -11.26 11.88 -8.76
CA ALA A 32 -11.87 13.15 -9.14
C ALA A 32 -11.35 14.32 -8.27
N ARG A 33 -11.29 14.13 -6.95
CA ARG A 33 -10.72 15.13 -6.04
C ARG A 33 -9.26 15.45 -6.34
N LEU A 34 -8.43 14.44 -6.67
CA LEU A 34 -7.02 14.64 -7.05
C LEU A 34 -6.93 15.53 -8.30
N LEU A 35 -7.76 15.26 -9.31
CA LEU A 35 -7.77 16.01 -10.55
C LEU A 35 -8.31 17.43 -10.36
N ASP A 36 -9.40 17.61 -9.66
CA ASP A 36 -10.04 18.91 -9.41
C ASP A 36 -9.14 19.84 -8.57
N GLN A 37 -8.39 19.28 -7.63
CA GLN A 37 -7.54 20.03 -6.71
C GLN A 37 -6.04 19.96 -7.10
N ALA A 38 -5.72 19.51 -8.31
CA ALA A 38 -4.35 19.22 -8.73
C ALA A 38 -3.39 20.40 -8.47
N ALA A 39 -3.76 21.61 -8.86
CA ALA A 39 -2.94 22.81 -8.64
C ALA A 39 -2.67 23.06 -7.13
N HIS A 40 -3.69 22.94 -6.28
CA HIS A 40 -3.54 23.09 -4.84
C HIS A 40 -2.65 22.00 -4.22
N LEU A 41 -2.77 20.78 -4.73
CA LEU A 41 -2.00 19.62 -4.29
C LEU A 41 -0.56 19.61 -4.84
N GLY A 42 -0.20 20.56 -5.71
CA GLY A 42 1.10 20.60 -6.38
C GLY A 42 1.27 19.46 -7.38
N VAL A 43 0.19 19.01 -8.01
CA VAL A 43 0.14 17.95 -9.03
C VAL A 43 -0.02 18.60 -10.40
N ALA A 44 0.74 18.16 -11.40
CA ALA A 44 0.58 18.59 -12.79
C ALA A 44 -0.23 17.55 -13.57
N LEU A 45 -1.17 18.03 -14.38
CA LEU A 45 -2.01 17.15 -15.20
C LEU A 45 -1.63 17.29 -16.67
N THR A 46 -1.43 16.16 -17.33
CA THR A 46 -1.31 16.07 -18.78
C THR A 46 -2.32 15.07 -19.32
N ARG A 47 -2.67 15.22 -20.61
CA ARG A 47 -3.52 14.27 -21.32
C ARG A 47 -2.79 13.75 -22.55
N THR A 48 -2.89 12.46 -22.81
CA THR A 48 -2.47 11.91 -24.10
C THR A 48 -3.42 12.39 -25.21
N ALA A 49 -3.01 12.20 -26.45
CA ALA A 49 -3.86 12.53 -27.60
C ALA A 49 -5.20 11.77 -27.59
N GLU A 50 -5.19 10.55 -27.03
CA GLU A 50 -6.36 9.67 -26.93
C GLU A 50 -7.22 9.97 -25.69
N GLY A 51 -6.75 10.81 -24.76
CA GLY A 51 -7.54 11.28 -23.61
C GLY A 51 -7.13 10.75 -22.25
N THR A 52 -6.18 9.80 -22.14
CA THR A 52 -5.69 9.30 -20.85
C THR A 52 -5.09 10.43 -20.01
N VAL A 53 -5.49 10.51 -18.75
CA VAL A 53 -4.95 11.50 -17.80
C VAL A 53 -3.70 10.96 -17.13
N ILE A 54 -2.64 11.76 -17.12
CA ILE A 54 -1.42 11.51 -16.35
C ILE A 54 -1.32 12.59 -15.27
N ALA A 55 -1.36 12.21 -14.02
CA ALA A 55 -1.19 13.08 -12.86
C ALA A 55 0.24 12.91 -12.33
N ASP A 56 1.08 13.88 -12.61
CA ASP A 56 2.44 13.95 -12.08
C ASP A 56 2.41 14.55 -10.66
N ALA A 57 2.79 13.75 -9.68
CA ALA A 57 2.83 14.14 -8.28
C ALA A 57 4.29 14.14 -7.72
N GLY A 58 5.28 14.35 -8.59
CA GLY A 58 6.65 14.42 -8.10
C GLY A 58 7.78 14.26 -9.13
N VAL A 59 7.50 14.03 -10.42
CA VAL A 59 8.53 13.96 -11.49
C VAL A 59 9.03 15.37 -11.78
N ASP A 60 8.16 16.21 -12.32
CA ASP A 60 8.41 17.64 -12.59
C ASP A 60 7.58 18.52 -11.64
N ALA A 61 6.44 18.01 -11.16
CA ALA A 61 5.59 18.66 -10.18
C ALA A 61 6.16 18.51 -8.77
N ARG A 62 5.86 19.48 -7.89
CA ARG A 62 6.38 19.48 -6.51
C ARG A 62 5.78 18.37 -5.65
N GLY A 63 4.52 17.98 -5.89
CA GLY A 63 3.73 17.17 -4.99
C GLY A 63 3.45 17.86 -3.65
N SER A 64 2.81 17.14 -2.72
CA SER A 64 2.57 17.60 -1.36
C SER A 64 2.24 16.43 -0.42
N LEU A 65 2.22 16.68 0.89
CA LEU A 65 1.77 15.70 1.89
C LEU A 65 0.32 15.28 1.62
N ASP A 66 -0.56 16.25 1.33
CA ASP A 66 -1.98 15.99 1.06
C ASP A 66 -2.18 15.20 -0.24
N ALA A 67 -1.38 15.47 -1.27
CA ALA A 67 -1.34 14.65 -2.48
C ALA A 67 -0.97 13.20 -2.14
N GLY A 68 0.09 12.99 -1.36
CA GLY A 68 0.53 11.66 -0.94
C GLY A 68 -0.53 10.91 -0.13
N VAL A 69 -1.20 11.58 0.81
CA VAL A 69 -2.32 11.01 1.57
C VAL A 69 -3.47 10.60 0.66
N LEU A 70 -3.84 11.46 -0.30
CA LEU A 70 -4.93 11.16 -1.23
C LEU A 70 -4.58 10.01 -2.17
N ILE A 71 -3.34 10.00 -2.69
CA ILE A 71 -2.82 8.92 -3.54
C ILE A 71 -2.78 7.59 -2.77
N ALA A 72 -2.29 7.58 -1.53
CA ALA A 72 -2.30 6.38 -0.69
C ALA A 72 -3.72 5.81 -0.50
N ARG A 73 -4.72 6.67 -0.29
CA ARG A 73 -6.13 6.25 -0.20
C ARG A 73 -6.67 5.71 -1.53
N ILE A 74 -6.24 6.28 -2.67
CA ILE A 74 -6.55 5.75 -4.00
C ILE A 74 -5.91 4.36 -4.16
N CYS A 75 -4.63 4.20 -3.79
CA CYS A 75 -3.96 2.90 -3.79
C CYS A 75 -4.75 1.85 -3.01
N MET A 76 -5.33 2.21 -1.86
CA MET A 76 -6.17 1.33 -1.04
C MET A 76 -7.58 1.10 -1.60
N GLY A 77 -7.86 1.51 -2.84
CA GLY A 77 -9.19 1.34 -3.47
C GLY A 77 -10.32 2.07 -2.73
N GLY A 78 -10.02 3.16 -2.01
CA GLY A 78 -10.99 3.89 -1.21
C GLY A 78 -11.43 3.18 0.10
N LEU A 79 -10.88 2.00 0.40
CA LEU A 79 -11.23 1.18 1.58
C LEU A 79 -10.37 1.49 2.81
N GLY A 80 -9.41 2.41 2.70
CA GLY A 80 -8.51 2.78 3.79
C GLY A 80 -8.62 4.24 4.18
N ARG A 81 -8.25 4.51 5.43
CA ARG A 81 -8.00 5.86 5.95
C ARG A 81 -6.50 6.05 6.13
N VAL A 82 -6.00 7.20 5.71
CA VAL A 82 -4.60 7.58 5.83
C VAL A 82 -4.55 8.99 6.38
N ALA A 83 -3.68 9.25 7.37
CA ALA A 83 -3.49 10.56 7.97
C ALA A 83 -2.02 10.78 8.35
N VAL A 84 -1.53 12.01 8.16
CA VAL A 84 -0.24 12.46 8.71
C VAL A 84 -0.52 13.18 10.03
N ARG A 85 0.23 12.84 11.08
CA ARG A 85 0.10 13.43 12.41
C ARG A 85 1.43 13.85 12.99
N ALA A 86 1.43 14.95 13.74
CA ALA A 86 2.53 15.28 14.62
C ALA A 86 2.51 14.36 15.84
N ASN A 87 3.69 13.87 16.24
CA ASN A 87 3.87 13.04 17.42
C ASN A 87 4.32 13.90 18.60
N PHE A 88 3.48 14.00 19.61
CA PHE A 88 3.70 14.80 20.83
C PHE A 88 4.11 13.96 22.05
N ASP A 89 4.48 12.69 21.86
CA ASP A 89 4.97 11.86 22.94
C ASP A 89 6.21 12.48 23.60
N ALA A 90 6.42 12.21 24.87
CA ALA A 90 7.58 12.76 25.63
C ALA A 90 8.93 12.32 25.06
N ALA A 91 8.98 11.15 24.41
CA ALA A 91 10.17 10.64 23.74
C ALA A 91 9.76 10.03 22.39
N PRO A 92 9.38 10.84 21.41
CA PRO A 92 8.86 10.32 20.15
C PRO A 92 9.94 9.57 19.36
N LEU A 93 9.52 8.49 18.71
CA LEU A 93 10.37 7.80 17.74
C LEU A 93 10.81 8.77 16.62
N TRP A 94 9.84 9.53 16.13
CA TRP A 94 10.00 10.58 15.11
C TRP A 94 8.88 11.63 15.23
N PRO A 95 9.13 12.89 14.89
CA PRO A 95 8.16 13.98 15.12
C PRO A 95 6.92 13.91 14.22
N THR A 96 6.99 13.24 13.07
CA THR A 96 5.87 13.10 12.13
C THR A 96 5.59 11.63 11.89
N MET A 97 4.34 11.23 12.11
CA MET A 97 3.87 9.86 11.93
C MET A 97 2.81 9.79 10.83
N LEU A 98 2.77 8.69 10.13
CA LEU A 98 1.68 8.33 9.24
C LEU A 98 0.83 7.25 9.91
N GLU A 99 -0.49 7.38 9.83
CA GLU A 99 -1.47 6.42 10.35
C GLU A 99 -2.30 5.86 9.22
N VAL A 100 -2.56 4.57 9.28
CA VAL A 100 -3.37 3.83 8.30
C VAL A 100 -4.38 2.95 9.04
N SER A 101 -5.61 2.87 8.56
CA SER A 101 -6.62 1.94 9.08
C SER A 101 -7.57 1.46 7.99
N THR A 102 -8.01 0.21 8.11
CA THR A 102 -8.98 -0.40 7.20
C THR A 102 -9.76 -1.52 7.89
N SER A 103 -11.06 -1.60 7.58
CA SER A 103 -11.94 -2.70 7.95
C SER A 103 -12.07 -3.75 6.83
N SER A 104 -11.35 -3.58 5.73
CA SER A 104 -11.30 -4.52 4.60
C SER A 104 -9.84 -4.73 4.19
N PRO A 105 -8.98 -5.24 5.12
CA PRO A 105 -7.52 -5.21 4.92
C PRO A 105 -7.07 -6.01 3.70
N VAL A 106 -7.63 -7.18 3.47
CA VAL A 106 -7.25 -8.03 2.34
C VAL A 106 -7.52 -7.32 1.01
N LEU A 107 -8.73 -6.79 0.84
CA LEU A 107 -9.11 -6.13 -0.41
C LEU A 107 -8.40 -4.78 -0.58
N ALA A 108 -8.31 -3.97 0.49
CA ALA A 108 -7.64 -2.68 0.46
C ALA A 108 -6.13 -2.82 0.16
N CYS A 109 -5.47 -3.76 0.83
CA CYS A 109 -4.02 -3.92 0.75
C CYS A 109 -3.62 -4.82 -0.41
N LEU A 110 -4.11 -6.04 -0.48
CA LEU A 110 -3.68 -7.02 -1.49
C LEU A 110 -4.45 -6.89 -2.80
N GLY A 111 -5.76 -6.70 -2.76
CA GLY A 111 -6.60 -6.50 -3.95
C GLY A 111 -6.40 -5.15 -4.66
N SER A 112 -5.84 -4.14 -3.96
CA SER A 112 -5.65 -2.80 -4.53
C SER A 112 -4.24 -2.24 -4.30
N GLN A 113 -3.81 -1.98 -3.05
CA GLN A 113 -2.58 -1.22 -2.76
C GLN A 113 -1.28 -1.93 -3.13
N TYR A 114 -1.21 -3.24 -3.05
CA TYR A 114 -0.01 -4.00 -3.39
C TYR A 114 0.56 -3.60 -4.76
N ALA A 115 1.88 -3.45 -4.86
CA ALA A 115 2.55 -3.06 -6.09
C ALA A 115 3.09 -4.30 -6.84
N GLY A 116 2.18 -5.15 -7.33
CA GLY A 116 2.53 -6.42 -7.94
C GLY A 116 2.50 -6.44 -9.46
N TRP A 117 1.84 -5.48 -10.10
CA TRP A 117 1.71 -5.46 -11.55
C TRP A 117 2.94 -4.90 -12.25
N SER A 118 3.77 -5.79 -12.80
CA SER A 118 4.98 -5.42 -13.55
C SER A 118 4.65 -4.82 -14.91
N LEU A 119 5.10 -3.58 -15.14
CA LEU A 119 4.96 -2.82 -16.37
C LEU A 119 6.34 -2.46 -16.92
N ALA A 120 6.68 -2.98 -18.08
CA ALA A 120 7.98 -2.77 -18.71
C ALA A 120 7.85 -2.43 -20.19
N ALA A 121 8.80 -1.65 -20.71
CA ALA A 121 8.99 -1.43 -22.14
C ALA A 121 10.47 -1.40 -22.48
N THR A 122 10.83 -1.99 -23.64
CA THR A 122 12.21 -2.06 -24.12
C THR A 122 12.68 -0.71 -24.68
N LYS A 123 13.98 -0.59 -24.95
CA LYS A 123 14.55 0.61 -25.59
C LYS A 123 13.98 0.85 -26.99
N GLU A 124 13.73 -0.22 -27.72
CA GLU A 124 13.17 -0.19 -29.07
C GLU A 124 11.74 0.34 -29.06
N GLN A 125 10.94 -0.11 -28.08
CA GLN A 125 9.55 0.34 -27.92
C GLN A 125 9.43 1.80 -27.45
N THR A 126 10.39 2.29 -26.69
CA THR A 126 10.37 3.66 -26.14
C THR A 126 11.14 4.66 -27.01
N GLY A 127 11.91 4.18 -27.99
CA GLY A 127 12.83 5.02 -28.76
C GLY A 127 14.00 5.60 -27.95
N GLY A 128 14.31 5.03 -26.77
CA GLY A 128 15.34 5.61 -25.89
C GLY A 128 15.73 4.74 -24.71
N LYS A 129 15.25 5.06 -23.51
CA LYS A 129 15.56 4.33 -22.26
C LYS A 129 14.52 3.26 -21.98
N LYS A 130 14.92 2.10 -21.46
CA LYS A 130 14.00 1.08 -20.93
C LYS A 130 13.09 1.72 -19.88
N PHE A 131 11.82 1.34 -19.89
CA PHE A 131 10.86 1.68 -18.83
C PHE A 131 10.60 0.46 -17.96
N PHE A 132 10.50 0.66 -16.66
CA PHE A 132 10.04 -0.33 -15.70
C PHE A 132 9.34 0.37 -14.54
N SER A 133 8.21 -0.15 -14.12
CA SER A 133 7.50 0.25 -12.92
C SER A 133 6.65 -0.89 -12.40
N LEU A 134 6.38 -0.89 -11.11
CA LEU A 134 5.34 -1.72 -10.51
C LEU A 134 4.07 -0.88 -10.37
N GLY A 135 2.97 -1.39 -10.88
CA GLY A 135 1.66 -0.77 -10.77
C GLY A 135 0.98 -1.11 -9.44
N SER A 136 0.41 -0.10 -8.80
CA SER A 136 -0.34 -0.17 -7.55
C SER A 136 -1.70 0.50 -7.72
N GLY A 137 -2.69 0.10 -6.96
CA GLY A 137 -4.00 0.75 -6.96
C GLY A 137 -5.10 -0.06 -7.66
N PRO A 138 -6.31 0.53 -7.73
CA PRO A 138 -7.53 -0.21 -8.04
C PRO A 138 -7.58 -0.82 -9.44
N ALA A 139 -6.90 -0.23 -10.44
CA ALA A 139 -6.88 -0.76 -11.81
C ALA A 139 -6.26 -2.17 -11.91
N ARG A 140 -5.43 -2.59 -10.93
CA ARG A 140 -4.91 -3.96 -10.85
C ARG A 140 -6.04 -4.99 -10.80
N ALA A 141 -7.12 -4.68 -10.09
CA ALA A 141 -8.27 -5.56 -9.95
C ALA A 141 -9.13 -5.66 -11.24
N LEU A 142 -9.02 -4.70 -12.17
CA LEU A 142 -9.59 -4.82 -13.52
C LEU A 142 -8.72 -5.73 -14.39
N ALA A 143 -7.41 -5.55 -14.34
CA ALA A 143 -6.44 -6.24 -15.18
C ALA A 143 -6.23 -7.71 -14.77
N VAL A 144 -6.24 -8.01 -13.46
CA VAL A 144 -6.02 -9.33 -12.83
C VAL A 144 -4.82 -10.08 -13.44
N LYS A 145 -3.65 -9.41 -13.51
CA LYS A 145 -2.43 -9.97 -14.13
C LYS A 145 -1.53 -10.73 -13.16
N GLU A 146 -1.88 -10.75 -11.89
CA GLU A 146 -1.08 -11.35 -10.83
C GLU A 146 -1.77 -12.61 -10.30
N PRO A 147 -1.03 -13.71 -10.03
CA PRO A 147 -1.60 -14.94 -9.46
C PRO A 147 -2.37 -14.70 -8.14
N LEU A 148 -2.00 -13.65 -7.41
CA LEU A 148 -2.67 -13.25 -6.18
C LEU A 148 -4.18 -13.06 -6.35
N PHE A 149 -4.65 -12.60 -7.51
CA PHE A 149 -6.09 -12.41 -7.77
C PHE A 149 -6.86 -13.71 -7.85
N ASP A 150 -6.23 -14.81 -8.29
CA ASP A 150 -6.82 -16.13 -8.28
C ASP A 150 -7.05 -16.61 -6.83
N GLU A 151 -6.09 -16.36 -5.95
CA GLU A 151 -6.19 -16.69 -4.52
C GLU A 151 -7.22 -15.81 -3.80
N LEU A 152 -7.29 -14.52 -4.13
CA LEU A 152 -8.30 -13.60 -3.59
C LEU A 152 -9.72 -13.93 -4.07
N GLY A 153 -9.87 -14.66 -5.18
CA GLY A 153 -11.16 -14.86 -5.83
C GLY A 153 -11.85 -13.54 -6.19
N TYR A 154 -11.05 -12.50 -6.47
CA TYR A 154 -11.55 -11.15 -6.70
C TYR A 154 -11.17 -10.62 -8.08
N ARG A 155 -12.17 -10.11 -8.76
CA ARG A 155 -12.05 -9.33 -9.99
C ARG A 155 -13.02 -8.17 -9.94
N ASP A 156 -12.54 -6.97 -10.19
CA ASP A 156 -13.38 -5.78 -10.27
C ASP A 156 -13.97 -5.60 -11.68
N HIS A 157 -15.12 -4.94 -11.74
CA HIS A 157 -15.80 -4.57 -12.96
C HIS A 157 -16.25 -3.12 -12.84
N HIS A 158 -15.54 -2.21 -13.49
CA HIS A 158 -15.86 -0.78 -13.51
C HIS A 158 -15.34 -0.13 -14.79
N GLU A 159 -15.99 0.93 -15.23
CA GLU A 159 -15.66 1.61 -16.48
C GLU A 159 -14.46 2.54 -16.37
N ARG A 160 -14.08 2.94 -15.16
CA ARG A 160 -12.97 3.84 -14.87
C ARG A 160 -11.94 3.16 -14.00
N GLY A 161 -10.66 3.50 -14.20
CA GLY A 161 -9.58 2.94 -13.41
C GLY A 161 -8.50 3.96 -13.09
N ALA A 162 -7.83 3.75 -11.97
CA ALA A 162 -6.63 4.50 -11.60
C ALA A 162 -5.50 3.54 -11.24
N LEU A 163 -4.29 3.84 -11.75
CA LEU A 163 -3.07 3.10 -11.45
C LEU A 163 -1.98 4.07 -11.01
N VAL A 164 -1.32 3.74 -9.93
CA VAL A 164 -0.20 4.51 -9.38
C VAL A 164 1.11 3.82 -9.76
N LEU A 165 2.02 4.60 -10.32
CA LEU A 165 3.34 4.17 -10.77
C LEU A 165 4.41 4.88 -9.94
N GLU A 166 5.22 4.10 -9.22
CA GLU A 166 6.36 4.61 -8.47
C GLU A 166 7.58 4.64 -9.40
N VAL A 167 7.73 5.74 -10.12
CA VAL A 167 8.76 5.91 -11.14
C VAL A 167 9.11 7.39 -11.31
N ASP A 168 10.35 7.68 -11.76
CA ASP A 168 10.94 9.00 -11.90
C ASP A 168 10.70 9.69 -13.25
N ARG A 169 9.78 9.16 -14.06
CA ARG A 169 9.45 9.67 -15.40
C ARG A 169 8.05 9.25 -15.81
N LEU A 170 7.47 10.00 -16.75
CA LEU A 170 6.16 9.67 -17.29
C LEU A 170 6.20 8.34 -18.06
N PRO A 171 5.12 7.53 -18.01
CA PRO A 171 5.02 6.30 -18.75
C PRO A 171 4.98 6.56 -20.27
N PRO A 172 5.71 5.77 -21.08
CA PRO A 172 5.62 5.87 -22.53
C PRO A 172 4.27 5.32 -23.04
N GLN A 173 3.84 5.74 -24.23
CA GLN A 173 2.55 5.37 -24.81
C GLN A 173 2.33 3.84 -24.82
N VAL A 174 3.33 3.06 -25.18
CA VAL A 174 3.23 1.60 -25.21
C VAL A 174 2.85 0.98 -23.84
N VAL A 175 3.23 1.62 -22.73
CA VAL A 175 2.84 1.18 -21.37
C VAL A 175 1.40 1.62 -21.09
N ILE A 176 1.01 2.80 -21.51
CA ILE A 176 -0.38 3.29 -21.40
C ILE A 176 -1.32 2.35 -22.16
N ASP A 177 -0.99 2.04 -23.43
CA ASP A 177 -1.77 1.12 -24.27
C ASP A 177 -1.91 -0.27 -23.64
N LYS A 178 -0.82 -0.77 -23.03
CA LYS A 178 -0.87 -2.03 -22.31
C LYS A 178 -1.83 -1.99 -21.12
N VAL A 179 -1.82 -0.92 -20.32
CA VAL A 179 -2.74 -0.78 -19.17
C VAL A 179 -4.18 -0.69 -19.64
N LEU A 180 -4.46 0.11 -20.67
CA LEU A 180 -5.80 0.22 -21.27
C LEU A 180 -6.32 -1.12 -21.78
N HIS A 181 -5.49 -1.84 -22.55
CA HIS A 181 -5.82 -3.16 -23.07
C HIS A 181 -6.11 -4.18 -21.95
N ASP A 182 -5.21 -4.26 -20.97
CA ASP A 182 -5.29 -5.26 -19.91
C ASP A 182 -6.46 -5.01 -18.95
N CYS A 183 -6.83 -3.72 -18.74
CA CYS A 183 -7.99 -3.33 -17.94
C CYS A 183 -9.31 -3.30 -18.73
N GLY A 184 -9.26 -3.33 -20.06
CA GLY A 184 -10.45 -3.16 -20.92
C GLY A 184 -11.05 -1.75 -20.84
N LEU A 185 -10.23 -0.70 -20.65
CA LEU A 185 -10.69 0.67 -20.45
C LEU A 185 -10.59 1.49 -21.74
N ALA A 186 -11.53 2.42 -21.92
CA ALA A 186 -11.37 3.52 -22.87
C ALA A 186 -10.28 4.50 -22.40
N PRO A 187 -9.54 5.17 -23.31
CA PRO A 187 -8.43 6.04 -22.93
C PRO A 187 -8.78 7.15 -21.95
N ASP A 188 -9.93 7.80 -22.10
CA ASP A 188 -10.42 8.88 -21.22
C ASP A 188 -10.98 8.39 -19.88
N HIS A 189 -11.04 7.09 -19.70
CA HIS A 189 -11.44 6.43 -18.44
C HIS A 189 -10.25 5.98 -17.58
N LEU A 190 -9.01 6.13 -18.04
CA LEU A 190 -7.81 5.80 -17.29
C LEU A 190 -7.13 7.04 -16.71
N THR A 191 -6.80 6.99 -15.42
CA THR A 191 -5.91 7.94 -14.76
C THR A 191 -4.65 7.22 -14.30
N LEU A 192 -3.49 7.63 -14.80
CA LEU A 192 -2.19 7.20 -14.30
C LEU A 192 -1.64 8.28 -13.36
N ILE A 193 -1.20 7.86 -12.17
CA ILE A 193 -0.62 8.75 -11.16
C ILE A 193 0.84 8.38 -11.01
N VAL A 194 1.74 9.33 -11.19
CA VAL A 194 3.19 9.11 -11.13
C VAL A 194 3.76 9.76 -9.88
N THR A 195 4.41 8.94 -9.03
CA THR A 195 4.95 9.39 -7.74
C THR A 195 6.33 8.81 -7.50
N PRO A 196 7.42 9.49 -7.87
CA PRO A 196 8.76 9.05 -7.51
C PRO A 196 8.92 8.97 -5.98
N THR A 197 9.61 7.95 -5.46
CA THR A 197 9.79 7.74 -4.01
C THR A 197 10.41 8.93 -3.31
N HIS A 198 11.33 9.65 -3.98
CA HIS A 198 11.99 10.85 -3.42
C HIS A 198 11.09 12.09 -3.37
N SER A 199 9.94 12.07 -4.05
CA SER A 199 8.96 13.15 -3.94
C SER A 199 8.22 13.10 -2.60
N VAL A 200 7.70 14.26 -2.16
CA VAL A 200 6.92 14.32 -0.90
C VAL A 200 5.70 13.38 -0.98
N ALA A 201 4.98 13.40 -2.11
CA ALA A 201 3.82 12.54 -2.30
C ALA A 201 4.21 11.06 -2.36
N GLY A 202 5.31 10.74 -3.05
CA GLY A 202 5.84 9.37 -3.15
C GLY A 202 6.24 8.81 -1.79
N THR A 203 7.00 9.59 -0.99
CA THR A 203 7.39 9.21 0.37
C THR A 203 6.16 8.86 1.22
N VAL A 204 5.11 9.69 1.21
CA VAL A 204 3.89 9.45 1.98
C VAL A 204 3.18 8.18 1.51
N GLN A 205 2.97 8.00 0.20
CA GLN A 205 2.23 6.84 -0.30
C GLN A 205 2.98 5.53 -0.08
N VAL A 206 4.34 5.53 -0.08
CA VAL A 206 5.13 4.33 0.21
C VAL A 206 5.06 4.00 1.70
N VAL A 207 5.24 4.97 2.61
CA VAL A 207 5.13 4.72 4.05
C VAL A 207 3.71 4.28 4.45
N ALA A 208 2.67 4.73 3.71
CA ALA A 208 1.28 4.30 3.92
C ALA A 208 1.04 2.81 3.62
N ARG A 209 2.05 2.08 3.14
CA ARG A 209 1.98 0.62 2.93
C ARG A 209 2.23 -0.19 4.20
N VAL A 210 2.39 0.44 5.35
CA VAL A 210 2.73 -0.24 6.62
C VAL A 210 1.78 -1.40 6.95
N VAL A 211 0.49 -1.31 6.67
CA VAL A 211 -0.48 -2.41 6.83
C VAL A 211 -0.39 -3.38 5.66
N GLU A 212 -0.22 -2.89 4.43
CA GLU A 212 -0.09 -3.71 3.23
C GLU A 212 1.11 -4.66 3.31
N VAL A 213 2.27 -4.16 3.76
CA VAL A 213 3.48 -4.96 3.96
C VAL A 213 3.24 -6.08 4.99
N ALA A 214 2.49 -5.82 6.06
CA ALA A 214 2.08 -6.86 7.00
C ALA A 214 1.19 -7.92 6.33
N LEU A 215 0.19 -7.51 5.55
CA LEU A 215 -0.71 -8.41 4.83
C LEU A 215 0.03 -9.24 3.77
N HIS A 216 0.99 -8.63 3.06
CA HIS A 216 1.83 -9.36 2.13
C HIS A 216 2.63 -10.46 2.85
N LYS A 217 3.23 -10.17 4.01
CA LYS A 217 3.92 -11.20 4.79
C LYS A 217 2.98 -12.27 5.34
N VAL A 218 1.76 -11.92 5.78
CA VAL A 218 0.72 -12.90 6.16
C VAL A 218 0.47 -13.88 5.01
N HIS A 219 0.34 -13.37 3.79
CA HIS A 219 0.19 -14.17 2.57
C HIS A 219 1.42 -15.08 2.33
N VAL A 220 2.64 -14.55 2.41
CA VAL A 220 3.90 -15.32 2.26
C VAL A 220 4.03 -16.41 3.33
N LEU A 221 3.52 -16.19 4.54
CA LEU A 221 3.50 -17.18 5.62
C LEU A 221 2.43 -18.27 5.41
N GLY A 222 1.64 -18.19 4.34
CA GLY A 222 0.58 -19.16 4.03
C GLY A 222 -0.57 -19.16 5.04
N VAL A 223 -0.86 -18.01 5.66
CA VAL A 223 -2.03 -17.86 6.52
C VAL A 223 -3.25 -17.55 5.65
N PRO A 224 -4.39 -18.24 5.83
CA PRO A 224 -5.60 -17.94 5.10
C PRO A 224 -5.99 -16.46 5.24
N LEU A 225 -6.21 -15.77 4.12
CA LEU A 225 -6.42 -14.33 4.14
C LEU A 225 -7.77 -13.91 4.74
N ASP A 226 -8.77 -14.78 4.73
CA ASP A 226 -10.07 -14.59 5.38
C ASP A 226 -9.99 -14.59 6.91
N GLU A 227 -8.85 -15.01 7.49
CA GLU A 227 -8.56 -14.83 8.90
C GLU A 227 -8.46 -13.36 9.31
N ILE A 228 -8.05 -12.47 8.40
CA ILE A 228 -7.74 -11.07 8.73
C ILE A 228 -8.99 -10.19 8.60
N VAL A 229 -9.49 -9.70 9.72
CA VAL A 229 -10.76 -8.96 9.82
C VAL A 229 -10.58 -7.44 9.77
N ALA A 230 -9.54 -6.91 10.43
CA ALA A 230 -9.23 -5.49 10.45
C ALA A 230 -7.73 -5.25 10.58
N GLY A 231 -7.27 -4.10 10.11
CA GLY A 231 -5.88 -3.69 10.23
C GLY A 231 -5.73 -2.21 10.50
N THR A 232 -4.85 -1.87 11.44
CA THR A 232 -4.38 -0.51 11.67
C THR A 232 -2.87 -0.51 11.74
N GLY A 233 -2.25 0.60 11.35
CA GLY A 233 -0.79 0.72 11.45
C GLY A 233 -0.34 2.15 11.51
N SER A 234 0.87 2.34 11.97
CA SER A 234 1.57 3.63 11.94
C SER A 234 3.04 3.42 11.62
N ALA A 235 3.64 4.40 10.94
CA ALA A 235 5.07 4.43 10.69
C ALA A 235 5.57 5.88 10.70
N PRO A 236 6.82 6.14 11.10
CA PRO A 236 7.40 7.47 11.03
C PRO A 236 7.58 7.91 9.57
N LEU A 237 7.24 9.17 9.28
CA LEU A 237 7.47 9.74 7.96
C LEU A 237 8.92 10.23 7.89
N PRO A 238 9.77 9.61 7.04
CA PRO A 238 11.20 9.94 7.00
C PRO A 238 11.45 11.37 6.46
N PRO A 239 12.61 11.95 6.75
CA PRO A 239 13.03 13.19 6.14
C PRO A 239 13.23 13.02 4.62
N PRO A 240 13.14 14.11 3.84
CA PRO A 240 13.44 14.08 2.41
C PRO A 240 14.79 13.43 2.12
N ALA A 241 14.89 12.72 1.01
CA ALA A 241 16.12 12.08 0.55
C ALA A 241 16.62 12.74 -0.75
N PRO A 242 17.95 12.82 -0.96
CA PRO A 242 18.51 13.52 -2.11
C PRO A 242 18.35 12.76 -3.44
N ASP A 243 18.13 11.44 -3.36
CA ASP A 243 18.00 10.56 -4.53
C ASP A 243 17.03 9.40 -4.27
N GLY A 244 16.67 8.69 -5.35
CA GLY A 244 15.68 7.61 -5.30
C GLY A 244 16.12 6.40 -4.47
N ILE A 245 17.41 6.07 -4.41
CA ILE A 245 17.93 4.91 -3.64
C ILE A 245 17.82 5.20 -2.15
N GLN A 246 18.27 6.39 -1.73
CA GLN A 246 18.15 6.81 -0.34
C GLN A 246 16.67 6.98 0.07
N ALA A 247 15.82 7.52 -0.83
CA ALA A 247 14.40 7.64 -0.56
C ALA A 247 13.75 6.27 -0.35
N MET A 248 14.05 5.31 -1.21
CA MET A 248 13.59 3.92 -1.08
C MET A 248 14.12 3.30 0.21
N GLY A 249 15.40 3.51 0.54
CA GLY A 249 15.97 3.09 1.82
C GLY A 249 15.18 3.63 3.00
N ARG A 250 15.03 4.95 3.09
CA ARG A 250 14.36 5.62 4.21
C ARG A 250 12.88 5.23 4.36
N THR A 251 12.15 5.06 3.27
CA THR A 251 10.73 4.69 3.32
C THR A 251 10.53 3.23 3.73
N ASN A 252 11.41 2.31 3.30
CA ASN A 252 11.41 0.94 3.77
C ASN A 252 11.84 0.87 5.25
N ASP A 253 12.94 1.52 5.64
CA ASP A 253 13.40 1.57 7.04
C ASP A 253 12.33 2.12 7.98
N ALA A 254 11.52 3.09 7.54
CA ALA A 254 10.38 3.60 8.30
C ALA A 254 9.41 2.50 8.71
N ILE A 255 9.17 1.52 7.85
CA ILE A 255 8.29 0.38 8.12
C ILE A 255 9.04 -0.72 8.87
N LEU A 256 10.23 -1.09 8.40
CA LEU A 256 11.01 -2.23 8.90
C LEU A 256 11.49 -2.04 10.34
N TYR A 257 11.75 -0.80 10.74
CA TYR A 257 12.32 -0.45 12.06
C TYR A 257 11.42 0.46 12.88
N GLY A 258 10.47 1.15 12.25
CA GLY A 258 9.57 2.10 12.91
C GLY A 258 8.08 1.80 12.73
N GLY A 259 7.73 0.83 11.88
CA GLY A 259 6.36 0.46 11.62
C GLY A 259 5.74 -0.36 12.74
N ARG A 260 4.55 0.02 13.16
CA ARG A 260 3.72 -0.71 14.12
C ARG A 260 2.40 -1.06 13.46
N VAL A 261 1.96 -2.32 13.59
CA VAL A 261 0.69 -2.80 13.04
C VAL A 261 -0.11 -3.52 14.12
N HIS A 262 -1.41 -3.28 14.13
CA HIS A 262 -2.36 -4.07 14.89
C HIS A 262 -3.34 -4.74 13.92
N LEU A 263 -3.40 -6.06 13.95
CA LEU A 263 -4.33 -6.88 13.20
C LEU A 263 -5.38 -7.48 14.14
N THR A 264 -6.62 -7.54 13.66
CA THR A 264 -7.67 -8.37 14.27
C THR A 264 -7.89 -9.58 13.40
N VAL A 265 -7.80 -10.76 13.98
CA VAL A 265 -7.97 -12.06 13.30
C VAL A 265 -9.09 -12.88 13.92
N ARG A 266 -9.56 -13.92 13.21
CA ARG A 266 -10.64 -14.77 13.69
C ARG A 266 -10.20 -15.67 14.84
N HIS A 267 -9.13 -16.45 14.64
CA HIS A 267 -8.75 -17.55 15.54
C HIS A 267 -7.51 -17.24 16.38
N ASP A 268 -7.49 -17.79 17.61
CA ASP A 268 -6.43 -17.53 18.60
C ASP A 268 -5.06 -18.07 18.17
N GLU A 269 -5.04 -19.27 17.58
CA GLU A 269 -3.81 -19.88 17.08
C GLU A 269 -3.13 -19.01 16.02
N ILE A 270 -3.93 -18.43 15.10
CA ILE A 270 -3.44 -17.51 14.07
C ILE A 270 -2.89 -16.23 14.70
N ALA A 271 -3.61 -15.68 15.69
CA ALA A 271 -3.14 -14.48 16.39
C ALA A 271 -1.78 -14.67 17.03
N ARG A 272 -1.59 -15.78 17.75
CA ARG A 272 -0.32 -16.15 18.39
C ARG A 272 0.80 -16.35 17.38
N ARG A 273 0.54 -17.14 16.31
CA ARG A 273 1.49 -17.42 15.24
C ARG A 273 1.95 -16.13 14.55
N LEU A 274 1.03 -15.23 14.19
CA LEU A 274 1.37 -13.99 13.53
C LEU A 274 2.18 -13.05 14.42
N ALA A 275 1.85 -12.93 15.70
CA ALA A 275 2.64 -12.12 16.63
C ALA A 275 4.10 -12.58 16.71
N ASP A 276 4.35 -13.89 16.64
CA ASP A 276 5.69 -14.46 16.68
C ASP A 276 6.43 -14.31 15.32
N THR A 277 5.77 -14.58 14.21
CA THR A 277 6.43 -14.74 12.90
C THR A 277 6.42 -13.50 12.01
N LEU A 278 5.50 -12.56 12.24
CA LEU A 278 5.31 -11.41 11.35
C LEU A 278 6.41 -10.33 11.48
N PRO A 279 7.00 -10.01 12.66
CA PRO A 279 7.96 -8.91 12.77
C PRO A 279 9.14 -9.00 11.81
N SER A 280 9.62 -7.85 11.31
CA SER A 280 10.78 -7.72 10.42
C SER A 280 12.07 -8.31 11.02
N ALA A 281 12.18 -8.31 12.36
CA ALA A 281 13.32 -8.88 13.10
C ALA A 281 13.52 -10.38 12.86
N ASN A 282 12.55 -11.09 12.28
CA ASN A 282 12.67 -12.50 11.90
C ASN A 282 13.44 -12.71 10.58
N SER A 283 13.81 -11.63 9.89
CA SER A 283 14.62 -11.73 8.67
C SER A 283 16.10 -11.84 8.97
N ARG A 284 16.82 -12.64 8.15
CA ARG A 284 18.29 -12.70 8.17
C ARG A 284 18.95 -11.37 7.79
N ASP A 285 18.27 -10.53 7.03
CA ASP A 285 18.77 -9.24 6.55
C ASP A 285 18.46 -8.09 7.52
N TYR A 286 17.79 -8.37 8.65
CA TYR A 286 17.45 -7.37 9.68
C TYR A 286 18.69 -6.73 10.33
N GLY A 287 18.56 -5.47 10.76
CA GLY A 287 19.60 -4.72 11.48
C GLY A 287 20.54 -3.93 10.56
N ARG A 288 20.27 -3.90 9.26
CA ARG A 288 21.01 -3.11 8.27
C ARG A 288 20.06 -2.12 7.58
N PRO A 289 20.55 -0.91 7.19
CA PRO A 289 19.78 0.00 6.35
C PRO A 289 19.31 -0.69 5.09
N PHE A 290 18.05 -0.46 4.71
CA PHE A 290 17.51 -1.10 3.51
C PHE A 290 18.28 -0.70 2.23
N ALA A 291 18.74 0.55 2.14
CA ALA A 291 19.57 0.98 1.00
C ALA A 291 20.85 0.15 0.85
N ASP A 292 21.48 -0.24 1.97
CA ASP A 292 22.68 -1.09 1.96
C ASP A 292 22.34 -2.53 1.58
N VAL A 293 21.23 -3.06 2.10
CA VAL A 293 20.74 -4.41 1.72
C VAL A 293 20.45 -4.45 0.21
N PHE A 294 19.72 -3.46 -0.30
CA PHE A 294 19.35 -3.38 -1.71
C PHE A 294 20.55 -3.21 -2.65
N THR A 295 21.53 -2.41 -2.24
CA THR A 295 22.78 -2.23 -2.99
C THR A 295 23.62 -3.52 -3.01
N ALA A 296 23.67 -4.24 -1.89
CA ALA A 296 24.43 -5.50 -1.78
C ALA A 296 23.90 -6.61 -2.71
N VAL A 297 22.61 -6.56 -3.08
CA VAL A 297 22.00 -7.50 -4.03
C VAL A 297 21.89 -6.92 -5.46
N ASN A 298 22.70 -5.91 -5.79
CA ASN A 298 22.71 -5.26 -7.11
C ASN A 298 21.32 -4.75 -7.55
N PHE A 299 20.53 -4.22 -6.63
CA PHE A 299 19.18 -3.69 -6.86
C PHE A 299 18.16 -4.74 -7.32
N ASP A 300 18.38 -6.00 -7.00
CA ASP A 300 17.45 -7.09 -7.28
C ASP A 300 16.63 -7.43 -6.03
N PHE A 301 15.38 -6.97 -5.96
CA PHE A 301 14.46 -7.26 -4.86
C PHE A 301 14.24 -8.75 -4.58
N TYR A 302 14.34 -9.59 -5.60
CA TYR A 302 14.13 -11.05 -5.45
C TYR A 302 15.23 -11.77 -4.68
N GLN A 303 16.38 -11.12 -4.48
CA GLN A 303 17.49 -11.66 -3.69
C GLN A 303 17.43 -11.26 -2.21
N ILE A 304 16.60 -10.29 -1.85
CA ILE A 304 16.34 -9.90 -0.46
C ILE A 304 15.48 -10.97 0.20
N ASP A 305 15.77 -11.29 1.46
CA ASP A 305 14.91 -12.16 2.24
C ASP A 305 13.48 -11.58 2.32
N PRO A 306 12.46 -12.25 1.75
CA PRO A 306 11.10 -11.73 1.78
C PRO A 306 10.56 -11.55 3.21
N ALA A 307 11.14 -12.20 4.20
CA ALA A 307 10.80 -12.01 5.61
C ALA A 307 11.16 -10.60 6.13
N LEU A 308 12.04 -9.87 5.44
CA LEU A 308 12.38 -8.50 5.79
C LEU A 308 11.19 -7.55 5.62
N PHE A 309 10.42 -7.72 4.53
CA PHE A 309 9.29 -6.84 4.23
C PHE A 309 8.12 -7.06 5.20
N ALA A 310 8.24 -6.43 6.37
CA ALA A 310 7.32 -6.55 7.49
C ALA A 310 7.43 -5.34 8.42
N PRO A 311 6.41 -5.05 9.26
CA PRO A 311 6.52 -4.02 10.28
C PRO A 311 7.48 -4.46 11.41
N ALA A 312 8.05 -3.47 12.10
CA ALA A 312 8.96 -3.70 13.23
C ALA A 312 8.25 -4.34 14.43
N GLU A 313 7.03 -3.91 14.71
CA GLU A 313 6.25 -4.30 15.88
C GLU A 313 4.82 -4.64 15.46
N VAL A 314 4.29 -5.74 15.99
CA VAL A 314 2.94 -6.20 15.70
C VAL A 314 2.16 -6.53 16.97
N TRP A 315 0.88 -6.19 16.93
CA TRP A 315 -0.13 -6.59 17.88
C TRP A 315 -1.20 -7.37 17.13
N VAL A 316 -1.60 -8.53 17.65
CA VAL A 316 -2.61 -9.35 16.96
C VAL A 316 -3.66 -9.78 17.96
N SER A 317 -4.90 -9.34 17.74
CA SER A 317 -6.06 -9.66 18.60
C SER A 317 -6.92 -10.73 17.97
N SER A 318 -7.29 -11.72 18.76
CA SER A 318 -8.20 -12.80 18.38
C SER A 318 -9.65 -12.45 18.69
N LEU A 319 -10.55 -12.63 17.73
CA LEU A 319 -12.00 -12.54 17.98
C LEU A 319 -12.52 -13.74 18.77
N GLU A 320 -11.91 -14.89 18.62
CA GLU A 320 -12.31 -16.13 19.29
C GLU A 320 -12.11 -16.05 20.81
N SER A 321 -10.92 -15.63 21.25
CA SER A 321 -10.54 -15.63 22.68
C SER A 321 -10.59 -14.26 23.34
N GLY A 322 -10.60 -13.18 22.56
CA GLY A 322 -10.40 -11.81 23.04
C GLY A 322 -8.95 -11.51 23.48
N ALA A 323 -8.03 -12.46 23.34
CA ALA A 323 -6.64 -12.27 23.67
C ALA A 323 -5.93 -11.41 22.64
N THR A 324 -4.89 -10.69 23.06
CA THR A 324 -4.00 -9.92 22.21
C THR A 324 -2.57 -10.36 22.43
N TYR A 325 -1.88 -10.68 21.35
CA TYR A 325 -0.48 -11.09 21.33
C TYR A 325 0.38 -10.00 20.75
N HIS A 326 1.61 -9.88 21.23
CA HIS A 326 2.56 -8.86 20.81
C HIS A 326 3.88 -9.50 20.37
N GLY A 327 4.46 -9.00 19.30
CA GLY A 327 5.75 -9.44 18.78
C GLY A 327 6.55 -8.29 18.16
N GLY A 328 7.86 -8.47 18.10
CA GLY A 328 8.77 -7.46 17.58
C GLY A 328 8.99 -6.26 18.49
N ARG A 329 9.66 -5.25 17.98
CA ARG A 329 9.95 -3.99 18.68
C ARG A 329 10.39 -2.91 17.70
N LEU A 330 10.17 -1.66 18.04
CA LEU A 330 10.69 -0.52 17.29
C LEU A 330 12.21 -0.38 17.48
N ASP A 331 12.93 -0.06 16.43
CA ASP A 331 14.37 0.27 16.48
C ASP A 331 14.62 1.74 16.12
N GLY A 332 14.29 2.61 17.05
CA GLY A 332 14.52 4.05 16.90
C GLY A 332 15.99 4.44 16.89
N GLY A 333 16.88 3.58 17.40
CA GLY A 333 18.32 3.77 17.35
C GLY A 333 18.82 3.77 15.90
N LEU A 334 18.46 2.71 15.17
CA LEU A 334 18.83 2.55 13.77
C LEU A 334 18.23 3.68 12.90
N LEU A 335 16.95 4.03 13.10
CA LEU A 335 16.33 5.12 12.35
C LEU A 335 17.03 6.46 12.58
N ARG A 336 17.36 6.82 13.83
CA ARG A 336 18.08 8.07 14.12
C ARG A 336 19.48 8.08 13.51
N GLN A 337 20.18 6.96 13.52
CA GLN A 337 21.48 6.84 12.87
C GLN A 337 21.40 7.06 11.37
N GLN A 338 20.35 6.52 10.73
CA GLN A 338 20.16 6.59 9.27
C GLN A 338 19.63 7.94 8.79
N TRP A 339 18.75 8.57 9.55
CA TRP A 339 18.06 9.78 9.09
C TRP A 339 18.74 11.06 9.53
N GLY A 340 19.76 10.96 10.35
CA GLY A 340 20.57 12.09 10.80
C GLY A 340 19.74 13.11 11.59
N GLY A 341 19.77 13.02 12.90
CA GLY A 341 19.32 14.08 13.77
C GLY A 341 20.56 14.79 14.31
N GLU A 342 21.22 15.66 13.55
CA GLU A 342 22.26 16.50 14.13
C GLU A 342 21.60 17.48 15.10
N SER A 343 21.96 17.37 16.37
CA SER A 343 21.63 18.38 17.36
C SER A 343 22.43 19.64 17.00
N VAL A 344 21.73 20.68 16.57
CA VAL A 344 22.35 21.99 16.47
C VAL A 344 22.74 22.39 17.89
N ALA A 345 24.02 22.24 18.22
CA ALA A 345 24.56 22.72 19.48
C ALA A 345 24.22 24.21 19.63
N ARG A 346 23.54 24.58 20.72
CA ARG A 346 23.25 25.95 21.09
C ARG A 346 24.46 26.57 21.76
#